data_f76f46ed19f763a7569eb1a97536c6ba
#
_entry.id   f76f46ed19f763a7569eb1a97536c6ba
#
_cell.length_a   1.000
_cell.length_b   1.000
_cell.length_c   1.000
_cell.angle_alpha   90.00
_cell.angle_beta   90.00
_cell.angle_gamma   90.00
#
_symmetry.space_group_name_H-M   'P 1'
#
loop_
_entity.id
_entity.type
_entity.pdbx_description
1 polymer ?
#
loop_
_entity_poly.entity_id
_entity_poly.type
_entity_poly.pdbx_seq_one_letter_code
_entity_poly.pdbx_strand_id
1 'polypeptide(L)'
;MKRICVDMDEVMADALGEHLLRYNQHFGEQVTLEDLHGKWLWEVVSSDRHAVLEACLRSEDFFDVLAVMPESQRVLRRLQMNYEVFIATAAMEVPTSFQAKYRWLAKHFPFIPASHIVYCGDKSILRADYLIDDNPRQLRRFKGEGILYSSPHNMGVTGYKRVNDWLEVEQMFLG
;
A
#
# COMPACT_ATOMS: atom_id res chain seq x y z
N MET A 1 -21.56 0.60 12.57
CA MET A 1 -21.02 0.19 11.25
C MET A 1 -19.69 -0.48 11.48
N LYS A 2 -19.35 -1.55 10.75
CA LYS A 2 -18.02 -2.17 10.82
C LYS A 2 -16.98 -1.28 10.17
N ARG A 3 -15.73 -1.37 10.64
CA ARG A 3 -14.60 -0.57 10.18
C ARG A 3 -13.64 -1.36 9.32
N ILE A 4 -13.25 -0.76 8.20
CA ILE A 4 -12.19 -1.27 7.34
C ILE A 4 -11.04 -0.27 7.37
N CYS A 5 -9.85 -0.71 7.80
CA CYS A 5 -8.61 0.02 7.56
C CYS A 5 -7.96 -0.50 6.28
N VAL A 6 -7.44 0.40 5.48
CA VAL A 6 -6.78 0.10 4.20
C VAL A 6 -5.38 0.70 4.22
N ASP A 7 -4.37 -0.07 3.86
CA ASP A 7 -3.03 0.48 3.63
C ASP A 7 -2.99 1.34 2.36
N MET A 8 -2.00 2.22 2.26
CA MET A 8 -1.86 3.10 1.10
C MET A 8 -0.92 2.48 0.05
N ASP A 9 0.34 2.24 0.42
CA ASP A 9 1.37 1.78 -0.50
C ASP A 9 1.07 0.34 -0.94
N GLU A 10 1.24 0.01 -2.20
CA GLU A 10 0.94 -1.29 -2.82
C GLU A 10 -0.54 -1.72 -2.77
N VAL A 11 -1.40 -1.02 -2.04
CA VAL A 11 -2.84 -1.33 -1.95
C VAL A 11 -3.68 -0.29 -2.69
N MET A 12 -3.42 1.00 -2.49
CA MET A 12 -4.12 2.11 -3.15
C MET A 12 -3.24 2.84 -4.14
N ALA A 13 -1.94 2.91 -3.87
CA ALA A 13 -0.91 3.61 -4.63
C ALA A 13 0.17 2.63 -5.07
N ASP A 14 0.55 2.67 -6.34
CA ASP A 14 1.60 1.82 -6.93
C ASP A 14 2.99 2.40 -6.63
N ALA A 15 3.45 2.23 -5.40
CA ALA A 15 4.77 2.70 -4.98
C ALA A 15 5.89 1.83 -5.56
N LEU A 16 5.67 0.52 -5.68
CA LEU A 16 6.65 -0.39 -6.26
C LEU A 16 6.87 -0.12 -7.75
N GLY A 17 5.79 0.11 -8.51
CA GLY A 17 5.89 0.45 -9.92
C GLY A 17 6.69 1.73 -10.16
N GLU A 18 6.45 2.78 -9.38
CA GLU A 18 7.23 4.02 -9.45
C GLU A 18 8.71 3.79 -9.04
N HIS A 19 8.94 2.97 -8.02
CA HIS A 19 10.29 2.66 -7.56
C HIS A 19 11.09 1.88 -8.63
N LEU A 20 10.47 0.89 -9.26
CA LEU A 20 11.06 0.14 -10.39
C LEU A 20 11.33 1.03 -11.59
N LEU A 21 10.38 1.92 -11.92
CA LEU A 21 10.55 2.86 -13.02
C LEU A 21 11.78 3.72 -12.83
N ARG A 22 11.91 4.36 -11.65
CA ARG A 22 13.05 5.23 -11.33
C ARG A 22 14.37 4.46 -11.27
N TYR A 23 14.34 3.26 -10.67
CA TYR A 23 15.50 2.38 -10.60
C TYR A 23 15.99 2.02 -12.01
N ASN A 24 15.11 1.50 -12.84
CA ASN A 24 15.44 1.08 -14.20
C ASN A 24 15.96 2.25 -15.05
N GLN A 25 15.36 3.43 -14.93
CA GLN A 25 15.82 4.64 -15.61
C GLN A 25 17.23 5.07 -15.15
N HIS A 26 17.48 5.01 -13.84
CA HIS A 26 18.77 5.44 -13.27
C HIS A 26 19.94 4.51 -13.67
N PHE A 27 19.70 3.20 -13.65
CA PHE A 27 20.74 2.20 -13.90
C PHE A 27 20.76 1.63 -15.33
N GLY A 28 19.78 2.00 -16.17
CA GLY A 28 19.63 1.43 -17.51
C GLY A 28 19.30 -0.06 -17.50
N GLU A 29 18.57 -0.51 -16.47
CA GLU A 29 18.16 -1.91 -16.29
C GLU A 29 16.68 -2.13 -16.62
N GLN A 30 16.25 -3.39 -16.55
CA GLN A 30 14.87 -3.80 -16.81
C GLN A 30 14.39 -4.81 -15.75
N VAL A 31 14.51 -4.45 -14.47
CA VAL A 31 13.92 -5.24 -13.37
C VAL A 31 12.41 -5.15 -13.47
N THR A 32 11.75 -6.30 -13.43
CA THR A 32 10.30 -6.44 -13.57
C THR A 32 9.64 -6.89 -12.27
N LEU A 33 8.31 -6.84 -12.21
CA LEU A 33 7.56 -7.39 -11.06
C LEU A 33 7.74 -8.91 -10.93
N GLU A 34 7.99 -9.62 -12.03
CA GLU A 34 8.23 -11.07 -12.04
C GLU A 34 9.54 -11.43 -11.35
N ASP A 35 10.57 -10.58 -11.49
CA ASP A 35 11.87 -10.77 -10.82
C ASP A 35 11.74 -10.66 -9.29
N LEU A 36 10.70 -9.98 -8.80
CA LEU A 36 10.44 -9.74 -7.38
C LEU A 36 9.58 -10.82 -6.72
N HIS A 37 9.26 -11.92 -7.41
CA HIS A 37 8.37 -12.94 -6.87
C HIS A 37 8.89 -13.50 -5.53
N GLY A 38 8.17 -13.21 -4.44
CA GLY A 38 8.52 -13.57 -3.07
C GLY A 38 9.67 -12.74 -2.45
N LYS A 39 10.07 -11.62 -3.08
CA LYS A 39 11.20 -10.80 -2.64
C LYS A 39 10.87 -9.32 -2.69
N TRP A 40 11.53 -8.57 -1.84
CA TRP A 40 11.57 -7.12 -1.94
C TRP A 40 12.55 -6.64 -3.01
N LEU A 41 12.38 -5.44 -3.53
CA LEU A 41 13.27 -4.88 -4.55
C LEU A 41 14.76 -4.88 -4.11
N TRP A 42 15.07 -4.52 -2.87
CA TRP A 42 16.44 -4.55 -2.32
C TRP A 42 17.02 -5.94 -2.14
N GLU A 43 16.24 -7.00 -2.20
CA GLU A 43 16.76 -8.38 -2.21
C GLU A 43 17.13 -8.86 -3.61
N VAL A 44 16.63 -8.20 -4.64
CA VAL A 44 16.88 -8.55 -6.05
C VAL A 44 18.04 -7.73 -6.63
N VAL A 45 18.13 -6.46 -6.23
CA VAL A 45 19.18 -5.58 -6.75
C VAL A 45 20.46 -5.66 -5.93
N SER A 46 21.60 -5.33 -6.55
CA SER A 46 22.90 -5.33 -5.88
C SER A 46 22.94 -4.32 -4.72
N SER A 47 23.60 -4.71 -3.61
CA SER A 47 23.64 -3.92 -2.38
C SER A 47 24.30 -2.54 -2.50
N ASP A 48 25.20 -2.35 -3.46
CA ASP A 48 25.81 -1.05 -3.78
C ASP A 48 24.79 -0.03 -4.32
N ARG A 49 23.63 -0.49 -4.76
CA ARG A 49 22.53 0.33 -5.28
C ARG A 49 21.49 0.74 -4.25
N HIS A 50 21.51 0.13 -3.06
CA HIS A 50 20.51 0.38 -2.02
C HIS A 50 20.44 1.85 -1.61
N ALA A 51 21.58 2.55 -1.57
CA ALA A 51 21.60 3.98 -1.25
C ALA A 51 20.82 4.84 -2.26
N VAL A 52 20.83 4.46 -3.54
CA VAL A 52 20.05 5.14 -4.58
C VAL A 52 18.57 4.84 -4.44
N LEU A 53 18.20 3.58 -4.13
CA LEU A 53 16.82 3.21 -3.87
C LEU A 53 16.24 3.98 -2.68
N GLU A 54 17.01 4.08 -1.59
CA GLU A 54 16.59 4.83 -0.41
C GLU A 54 16.47 6.34 -0.70
N ALA A 55 17.43 6.91 -1.42
CA ALA A 55 17.37 8.31 -1.83
C ALA A 55 16.14 8.60 -2.72
N CYS A 56 15.77 7.65 -3.59
CA CYS A 56 14.58 7.74 -4.42
C CYS A 56 13.31 7.83 -3.57
N LEU A 57 13.14 6.92 -2.60
CA LEU A 57 11.99 6.94 -1.68
C LEU A 57 11.91 8.24 -0.86
N ARG A 58 13.06 8.84 -0.54
CA ARG A 58 13.15 10.08 0.25
C ARG A 58 13.03 11.35 -0.58
N SER A 59 12.95 11.24 -1.91
CA SER A 59 12.75 12.40 -2.77
C SER A 59 11.37 13.03 -2.50
N GLU A 60 11.29 14.36 -2.60
CA GLU A 60 10.08 15.11 -2.25
C GLU A 60 8.88 14.78 -3.13
N ASP A 61 9.14 14.37 -4.37
CA ASP A 61 8.13 14.11 -5.38
C ASP A 61 7.68 12.64 -5.47
N PHE A 62 8.41 11.71 -4.87
CA PHE A 62 8.15 10.28 -5.05
C PHE A 62 6.70 9.90 -4.76
N PHE A 63 6.19 10.28 -3.60
CA PHE A 63 4.81 9.94 -3.19
C PHE A 63 3.73 10.82 -3.82
N ASP A 64 4.08 11.94 -4.44
CA ASP A 64 3.12 12.81 -5.11
C ASP A 64 2.69 12.27 -6.49
N VAL A 65 3.53 11.47 -7.15
CA VAL A 65 3.35 11.02 -8.54
C VAL A 65 2.84 9.60 -8.67
N LEU A 66 2.67 8.88 -7.57
CA LEU A 66 2.27 7.47 -7.60
C LEU A 66 0.99 7.25 -8.41
N ALA A 67 1.00 6.22 -9.23
CA ALA A 67 -0.21 5.78 -9.92
C ALA A 67 -1.25 5.24 -8.91
N VAL A 68 -2.52 5.46 -9.20
CA VAL A 68 -3.63 4.90 -8.41
C VAL A 68 -3.84 3.45 -8.81
N MET A 69 -3.94 2.54 -7.85
CA MET A 69 -4.28 1.15 -8.13
C MET A 69 -5.64 1.06 -8.85
N PRO A 70 -5.73 0.27 -9.92
CA PRO A 70 -6.96 0.14 -10.69
C PRO A 70 -8.17 -0.19 -9.81
N GLU A 71 -9.32 0.40 -10.09
CA GLU A 71 -10.60 0.20 -9.41
C GLU A 71 -10.66 0.66 -7.94
N SER A 72 -9.53 0.99 -7.28
CA SER A 72 -9.48 1.34 -5.86
C SER A 72 -10.44 2.47 -5.49
N GLN A 73 -10.49 3.53 -6.29
CA GLN A 73 -11.37 4.68 -6.06
C GLN A 73 -12.85 4.31 -6.12
N ARG A 74 -13.23 3.50 -7.10
CA ARG A 74 -14.61 3.07 -7.29
C ARG A 74 -15.05 2.16 -6.15
N VAL A 75 -14.24 1.16 -5.84
CA VAL A 75 -14.57 0.16 -4.80
C VAL A 75 -14.61 0.80 -3.43
N LEU A 76 -13.64 1.67 -3.07
CA LEU A 76 -13.65 2.39 -1.79
C LEU A 76 -14.90 3.26 -1.61
N ARG A 77 -15.37 3.96 -2.65
CA ARG A 77 -16.65 4.70 -2.59
C ARG A 77 -17.83 3.78 -2.28
N ARG A 78 -17.86 2.60 -2.86
CA ARG A 78 -18.93 1.61 -2.59
C ARG A 78 -18.83 1.03 -1.19
N LEU A 79 -17.63 0.74 -0.71
CA LEU A 79 -17.40 0.27 0.65
C LEU A 79 -17.90 1.26 1.70
N GLN A 80 -17.71 2.57 1.49
CA GLN A 80 -18.22 3.61 2.40
C GLN A 80 -19.75 3.62 2.59
N MET A 81 -20.48 3.01 1.70
CA MET A 81 -21.94 2.90 1.85
C MET A 81 -22.34 1.94 2.99
N ASN A 82 -21.46 0.96 3.32
CA ASN A 82 -21.73 -0.11 4.28
C ASN A 82 -20.72 -0.19 5.43
N TYR A 83 -19.57 0.47 5.29
CA TYR A 83 -18.44 0.42 6.22
C TYR A 83 -17.91 1.81 6.54
N GLU A 84 -17.36 1.98 7.74
CA GLU A 84 -16.48 3.11 8.07
C GLU A 84 -15.07 2.81 7.52
N VAL A 85 -14.66 3.52 6.48
CA VAL A 85 -13.36 3.29 5.82
C VAL A 85 -12.33 4.27 6.35
N PHE A 86 -11.18 3.73 6.79
CA PHE A 86 -9.99 4.47 7.21
C PHE A 86 -8.80 4.09 6.37
N ILE A 87 -7.91 5.04 6.14
CA ILE A 87 -6.60 4.79 5.52
C ILE A 87 -5.56 4.79 6.62
N ALA A 88 -4.73 3.74 6.68
CA ALA A 88 -3.69 3.61 7.68
C ALA A 88 -2.33 3.33 7.01
N THR A 89 -1.47 4.33 6.96
CA THR A 89 -0.17 4.24 6.27
C THR A 89 1.01 4.48 7.21
N ALA A 90 2.10 3.72 7.01
CA ALA A 90 3.33 3.79 7.80
C ALA A 90 4.28 4.92 7.35
N ALA A 91 3.74 6.13 7.10
CA ALA A 91 4.52 7.26 6.58
C ALA A 91 5.74 7.64 7.44
N MET A 92 5.77 7.29 8.74
CA MET A 92 6.93 7.57 9.61
C MET A 92 8.18 6.75 9.25
N GLU A 93 8.05 5.68 8.49
CA GLU A 93 9.21 4.92 7.97
C GLU A 93 9.99 5.75 6.95
N VAL A 94 9.30 6.67 6.26
CA VAL A 94 9.87 7.67 5.35
C VAL A 94 9.31 9.05 5.72
N PRO A 95 9.87 9.77 6.71
CA PRO A 95 9.28 11.01 7.24
C PRO A 95 9.04 12.10 6.21
N THR A 96 9.83 12.17 5.15
CA THR A 96 9.61 13.10 4.02
C THR A 96 8.31 12.83 3.26
N SER A 97 7.71 11.66 3.41
CA SER A 97 6.48 11.26 2.71
C SER A 97 5.19 11.82 3.32
N PHE A 98 5.19 12.34 4.56
CA PHE A 98 3.96 12.74 5.26
C PHE A 98 3.07 13.68 4.44
N GLN A 99 3.65 14.80 4.00
CA GLN A 99 2.87 15.79 3.25
C GLN A 99 2.50 15.30 1.84
N ALA A 100 3.42 14.60 1.18
CA ALA A 100 3.19 14.05 -0.14
C ALA A 100 2.05 13.02 -0.13
N LYS A 101 2.05 12.08 0.80
CA LYS A 101 0.95 11.12 0.98
C LYS A 101 -0.38 11.79 1.28
N TYR A 102 -0.37 12.83 2.13
CA TYR A 102 -1.58 13.60 2.40
C TYR A 102 -2.11 14.29 1.14
N ARG A 103 -1.25 14.98 0.38
CA ARG A 103 -1.63 15.63 -0.89
C ARG A 103 -2.15 14.60 -1.89
N TRP A 104 -1.48 13.46 -2.02
CA TRP A 104 -1.89 12.38 -2.91
C TRP A 104 -3.28 11.85 -2.56
N LEU A 105 -3.54 11.55 -1.28
CA LEU A 105 -4.85 11.12 -0.80
C LEU A 105 -5.92 12.19 -1.04
N ALA A 106 -5.64 13.45 -0.73
CA ALA A 106 -6.58 14.56 -0.97
C ALA A 106 -6.91 14.73 -2.47
N LYS A 107 -5.94 14.49 -3.36
CA LYS A 107 -6.11 14.59 -4.82
C LYS A 107 -6.92 13.40 -5.38
N HIS A 108 -6.54 12.19 -5.00
CA HIS A 108 -7.07 10.98 -5.63
C HIS A 108 -8.26 10.38 -4.88
N PHE A 109 -8.38 10.60 -3.58
CA PHE A 109 -9.44 10.07 -2.72
C PHE A 109 -10.15 11.16 -1.90
N PRO A 110 -10.60 12.27 -2.54
CA PRO A 110 -11.19 13.42 -1.83
C PRO A 110 -12.48 13.08 -1.06
N PHE A 111 -13.04 11.91 -1.28
CA PHE A 111 -14.22 11.40 -0.58
C PHE A 111 -13.87 10.72 0.75
N ILE A 112 -12.58 10.47 1.04
CA ILE A 112 -12.12 10.02 2.36
C ILE A 112 -11.89 11.26 3.24
N PRO A 113 -12.62 11.42 4.37
CA PRO A 113 -12.40 12.55 5.26
C PRO A 113 -10.97 12.54 5.83
N ALA A 114 -10.37 13.71 6.01
CA ALA A 114 -9.04 13.82 6.60
C ALA A 114 -8.95 13.17 8.00
N SER A 115 -10.04 13.18 8.76
CA SER A 115 -10.16 12.50 10.06
C SER A 115 -10.10 10.97 9.97
N HIS A 116 -10.23 10.39 8.78
CA HIS A 116 -10.12 8.96 8.52
C HIS A 116 -8.74 8.57 7.96
N ILE A 117 -7.78 9.49 7.93
CA ILE A 117 -6.39 9.21 7.52
C ILE A 117 -5.54 9.09 8.79
N VAL A 118 -4.90 7.94 8.95
CA VAL A 118 -4.08 7.61 10.12
C VAL A 118 -2.64 7.32 9.67
N TYR A 119 -1.70 8.09 10.16
CA TYR A 119 -0.27 7.77 10.03
C TYR A 119 0.13 6.87 11.19
N CYS A 120 0.39 5.59 10.91
CA CYS A 120 0.56 4.56 11.93
C CYS A 120 1.56 3.49 11.49
N GLY A 121 2.72 3.42 12.14
CA GLY A 121 3.77 2.42 11.83
C GLY A 121 3.49 1.04 12.41
N ASP A 122 2.74 0.96 13.50
CA ASP A 122 2.31 -0.30 14.12
C ASP A 122 0.79 -0.38 14.12
N LYS A 123 0.23 -1.06 13.13
CA LYS A 123 -1.21 -1.17 12.93
C LYS A 123 -1.91 -2.08 13.96
N SER A 124 -1.17 -2.71 14.89
CA SER A 124 -1.75 -3.47 16.02
C SER A 124 -2.60 -2.62 16.97
N ILE A 125 -2.39 -1.30 16.98
CA ILE A 125 -3.15 -0.35 17.80
C ILE A 125 -4.48 0.07 17.18
N LEU A 126 -4.72 -0.23 15.91
CA LEU A 126 -5.93 0.15 15.21
C LEU A 126 -7.13 -0.65 15.71
N ARG A 127 -8.21 0.07 16.01
CA ARG A 127 -9.47 -0.54 16.40
C ARG A 127 -10.41 -0.60 15.18
N ALA A 128 -10.22 -1.63 14.37
CA ALA A 128 -11.05 -1.90 13.20
C ALA A 128 -11.40 -3.39 13.12
N ASP A 129 -12.46 -3.72 12.35
CA ASP A 129 -12.87 -5.10 12.13
C ASP A 129 -12.00 -5.78 11.07
N TYR A 130 -11.57 -5.02 10.06
CA TYR A 130 -10.78 -5.51 8.94
C TYR A 130 -9.58 -4.61 8.68
N LEU A 131 -8.47 -5.22 8.24
CA LEU A 131 -7.29 -4.53 7.72
C LEU A 131 -6.91 -5.15 6.37
N ILE A 132 -6.93 -4.36 5.31
CA ILE A 132 -6.43 -4.72 3.98
C ILE A 132 -5.02 -4.14 3.86
N ASP A 133 -4.02 -5.00 3.72
CA ASP A 133 -2.60 -4.61 3.77
C ASP A 133 -1.78 -5.64 2.98
N ASP A 134 -0.75 -5.21 2.29
CA ASP A 134 0.17 -6.08 1.55
C ASP A 134 1.28 -6.67 2.44
N ASN A 135 1.48 -6.08 3.63
CA ASN A 135 2.55 -6.46 4.53
C ASN A 135 2.08 -7.45 5.62
N PRO A 136 2.49 -8.74 5.55
CA PRO A 136 2.10 -9.77 6.53
C PRO A 136 2.51 -9.44 7.97
N ARG A 137 3.56 -8.62 8.15
CA ARG A 137 4.00 -8.18 9.49
C ARG A 137 2.93 -7.34 10.19
N GLN A 138 2.22 -6.49 9.45
CA GLN A 138 1.11 -5.68 9.99
C GLN A 138 -0.10 -6.57 10.31
N LEU A 139 -0.46 -7.45 9.38
CA LEU A 139 -1.60 -8.35 9.54
C LEU A 139 -1.45 -9.30 10.74
N ARG A 140 -0.24 -9.82 10.98
CA ARG A 140 0.04 -10.76 12.08
C ARG A 140 -0.26 -10.16 13.46
N ARG A 141 -0.08 -8.86 13.61
CA ARG A 141 -0.25 -8.14 14.88
C ARG A 141 -1.61 -7.47 15.01
N PHE A 142 -2.35 -7.36 13.92
CA PHE A 142 -3.68 -6.78 13.92
C PHE A 142 -4.67 -7.68 14.65
N LYS A 143 -5.59 -7.10 15.44
CA LYS A 143 -6.52 -7.86 16.28
C LYS A 143 -7.85 -8.19 15.60
N GLY A 144 -8.18 -7.51 14.52
CA GLY A 144 -9.32 -7.84 13.67
C GLY A 144 -8.96 -8.87 12.60
N GLU A 145 -9.73 -8.95 11.55
CA GLU A 145 -9.47 -9.84 10.42
C GLU A 145 -8.51 -9.17 9.43
N GLY A 146 -7.30 -9.73 9.28
CA GLY A 146 -6.31 -9.30 8.31
C GLY A 146 -6.56 -9.92 6.93
N ILE A 147 -6.59 -9.09 5.90
CA ILE A 147 -6.76 -9.47 4.50
C ILE A 147 -5.51 -9.08 3.76
N LEU A 148 -4.82 -10.08 3.21
CA LEU A 148 -3.57 -9.87 2.49
C LEU A 148 -3.85 -9.43 1.05
N TYR A 149 -3.46 -8.22 0.72
CA TYR A 149 -3.48 -7.72 -0.65
C TYR A 149 -2.23 -8.22 -1.38
N SER A 150 -2.41 -8.82 -2.55
CA SER A 150 -1.31 -9.43 -3.30
C SER A 150 -0.34 -8.37 -3.81
N SER A 151 0.93 -8.56 -3.48
CA SER A 151 2.07 -7.80 -3.98
C SER A 151 3.21 -8.79 -4.26
N PRO A 152 4.16 -8.50 -5.15
CA PRO A 152 5.23 -9.44 -5.50
C PRO A 152 5.97 -10.02 -4.29
N HIS A 153 6.30 -9.20 -3.29
CA HIS A 153 7.06 -9.64 -2.11
C HIS A 153 6.31 -10.65 -1.23
N ASN A 154 4.98 -10.68 -1.28
CA ASN A 154 4.18 -11.53 -0.41
C ASN A 154 3.58 -12.77 -1.08
N MET A 155 3.97 -13.08 -2.33
CA MET A 155 3.38 -14.18 -3.12
C MET A 155 3.50 -15.55 -2.46
N GLY A 156 4.55 -15.80 -1.67
CA GLY A 156 4.73 -17.05 -0.93
C GLY A 156 4.03 -17.09 0.44
N VAL A 157 3.38 -16.02 0.87
CA VAL A 157 2.75 -15.93 2.20
C VAL A 157 1.40 -16.64 2.20
N THR A 158 1.17 -17.49 3.20
CA THR A 158 -0.07 -18.23 3.41
C THR A 158 -0.69 -17.93 4.77
N GLY A 159 -1.92 -18.43 5.01
CA GLY A 159 -2.60 -18.31 6.32
C GLY A 159 -3.47 -17.07 6.48
N TYR A 160 -3.62 -16.25 5.42
CA TYR A 160 -4.53 -15.11 5.39
C TYR A 160 -5.60 -15.29 4.32
N LYS A 161 -6.76 -14.67 4.50
CA LYS A 161 -7.63 -14.37 3.36
C LYS A 161 -6.85 -13.44 2.43
N ARG A 162 -6.88 -13.73 1.14
CA ARG A 162 -6.12 -12.99 0.13
C ARG A 162 -7.05 -12.37 -0.89
N VAL A 163 -6.69 -11.21 -1.37
CA VAL A 163 -7.27 -10.55 -2.53
C VAL A 163 -6.15 -10.15 -3.48
N ASN A 164 -6.37 -10.31 -4.78
CA ASN A 164 -5.36 -10.01 -5.80
C ASN A 164 -5.52 -8.61 -6.39
N ASP A 165 -6.72 -8.07 -6.31
CA ASP A 165 -7.07 -6.75 -6.82
C ASP A 165 -8.29 -6.17 -6.11
N TRP A 166 -8.68 -4.97 -6.51
CA TRP A 166 -9.84 -4.29 -5.95
C TRP A 166 -11.18 -4.89 -6.37
N LEU A 167 -11.26 -5.66 -7.44
CA LEU A 167 -12.48 -6.38 -7.81
C LEU A 167 -12.72 -7.55 -6.85
N GLU A 168 -11.68 -8.24 -6.43
CA GLU A 168 -11.78 -9.26 -5.38
C GLU A 168 -12.11 -8.66 -4.01
N VAL A 169 -11.60 -7.46 -3.69
CA VAL A 169 -12.05 -6.72 -2.49
C VAL A 169 -13.55 -6.45 -2.57
N GLU A 170 -14.04 -5.96 -3.70
CA GLU A 170 -15.47 -5.71 -3.91
C GLU A 170 -16.29 -6.98 -3.72
N GLN A 171 -15.88 -8.07 -4.35
CA GLN A 171 -16.53 -9.37 -4.22
C GLN A 171 -16.59 -9.85 -2.75
N MET A 172 -15.50 -9.68 -2.02
CA MET A 172 -15.39 -10.14 -0.61
C MET A 172 -16.33 -9.38 0.33
N PHE A 173 -16.52 -8.08 0.12
CA PHE A 173 -17.23 -7.21 1.05
C PHE A 173 -18.65 -6.84 0.61
N LEU A 174 -18.96 -6.89 -0.68
CA LEU A 174 -20.20 -6.39 -1.28
C LEU A 174 -20.89 -7.41 -2.19
N GLY A 175 -20.26 -8.58 -2.44
CA GLY A 175 -20.74 -9.65 -3.32
C GLY A 175 -21.82 -10.53 -2.74
#